data_4aab3c54902709123a912a451868a5ba
#
_entry.id   4aab3c54902709123a912a451868a5ba
#
_cell.length_a   1.000
_cell.length_b   1.000
_cell.length_c   1.000
_cell.angle_alpha   90.00
_cell.angle_beta   90.00
_cell.angle_gamma   90.00
#
_symmetry.space_group_name_H-M   'P 1'
#
loop_
_entity.id
_entity.type
_entity.pdbx_description
1 polymer ?
#
loop_
_entity_poly.entity_id
_entity_poly.type
_entity_poly.pdbx_seq_one_letter_code
_entity_poly.pdbx_strand_id
1 'polypeptide(L)'
;MPIIALIGQTNAGKSSILNRMAHKNIAIVAREEGTTRDNVVATIDDSFILVDTAGLKDPSDDFEASIQDQIQDAIESADVILVTLDSAKYFDHRDAKIAKNALRSGKPVYLVLNKCDLGESLPVEEFRALGIAPENIYYTSATTGQGINNLKSSLRILFSGDGSLAPAVAGLAPSSSVVTSGSPRKKDSKAPLKIALIGRPNVGKSSLFNALGKKQQAIVSSRQGTTRDINRVNIKYKGRDLEILDTAGLRKPGKREVGIEKFSAIRTLSAIEEADICCLLVDATEPHSKLDQSLAGQIVEAGKGIIMVVTKSDLLEDAEPTNYFGEENVENRTAADFLIDALERDFNFLPYAPVILTSSETGENVTQLFELALTVDEGRHTEVKTSDLNKILNDAIVSHPPAGLKNTRPKPKYIVQTDTCPPWFVVHGHELGLLHWSWKRFLERKIREKYPFVGTPIKFSFRNDKS
;
A
#
# COMPACT_ATOMS: atom_id res chain seq x y z
N MET A 1 -6.67 4.36 -3.84
CA MET A 1 -6.07 4.63 -5.15
C MET A 1 -6.74 3.77 -6.21
N PRO A 2 -7.06 4.32 -7.39
CA PRO A 2 -7.61 3.53 -8.48
C PRO A 2 -6.58 2.55 -9.04
N ILE A 3 -7.07 1.40 -9.48
CA ILE A 3 -6.27 0.31 -10.05
C ILE A 3 -6.44 0.30 -11.56
N ILE A 4 -5.33 0.35 -12.29
CA ILE A 4 -5.28 0.30 -13.75
C ILE A 4 -4.61 -1.00 -14.18
N ALA A 5 -5.30 -1.84 -14.95
CA ALA A 5 -4.73 -3.07 -15.47
C ALA A 5 -4.16 -2.88 -16.88
N LEU A 6 -2.91 -3.32 -17.08
CA LEU A 6 -2.30 -3.48 -18.40
C LEU A 6 -2.60 -4.90 -18.90
N ILE A 7 -3.43 -5.01 -19.95
CA ILE A 7 -3.78 -6.27 -20.61
C ILE A 7 -3.32 -6.27 -22.07
N GLY A 8 -3.13 -7.43 -22.64
CA GLY A 8 -2.68 -7.59 -24.03
C GLY A 8 -1.83 -8.83 -24.19
N GLN A 9 -1.50 -9.20 -25.42
CA GLN A 9 -0.69 -10.37 -25.71
C GLN A 9 0.74 -10.27 -25.14
N THR A 10 1.45 -11.40 -25.07
CA THR A 10 2.87 -11.43 -24.74
C THR A 10 3.66 -10.59 -25.75
N ASN A 11 4.71 -9.91 -25.28
CA ASN A 11 5.56 -9.00 -26.08
C ASN A 11 4.89 -7.71 -26.61
N ALA A 12 3.67 -7.36 -26.21
CA ALA A 12 3.09 -6.04 -26.49
C ALA A 12 3.82 -4.89 -25.75
N GLY A 13 4.67 -5.23 -24.76
CA GLY A 13 5.48 -4.27 -24.01
C GLY A 13 4.81 -3.75 -22.74
N LYS A 14 3.89 -4.50 -22.14
CA LYS A 14 3.19 -4.13 -20.90
C LYS A 14 4.15 -3.83 -19.74
N SER A 15 5.05 -4.78 -19.45
CA SER A 15 6.07 -4.62 -18.39
C SER A 15 7.00 -3.44 -18.67
N SER A 16 7.33 -3.18 -19.94
CA SER A 16 8.15 -2.02 -20.31
C SER A 16 7.41 -0.70 -20.07
N ILE A 17 6.10 -0.64 -20.34
CA ILE A 17 5.26 0.53 -20.04
C ILE A 17 5.19 0.72 -18.53
N LEU A 18 4.92 -0.34 -17.75
CA LEU A 18 4.87 -0.28 -16.30
C LEU A 18 6.19 0.28 -15.73
N ASN A 19 7.32 -0.29 -16.12
CA ASN A 19 8.64 0.15 -15.67
C ASN A 19 8.93 1.60 -16.06
N ARG A 20 8.52 2.02 -17.26
CA ARG A 20 8.70 3.39 -17.73
C ARG A 20 7.85 4.40 -16.98
N MET A 21 6.61 4.05 -16.65
CA MET A 21 5.70 4.90 -15.89
C MET A 21 6.08 5.00 -14.41
N ALA A 22 6.63 3.93 -13.85
CA ALA A 22 6.99 3.86 -12.43
C ALA A 22 8.27 4.63 -12.07
N HIS A 23 9.16 4.93 -13.02
CA HIS A 23 10.46 5.57 -12.83
C HIS A 23 11.33 4.90 -11.75
N LYS A 24 11.17 5.20 -10.47
CA LYS A 24 11.92 4.60 -9.34
C LYS A 24 11.02 4.05 -8.24
N ASN A 25 9.72 4.25 -8.33
CA ASN A 25 8.75 3.85 -7.30
C ASN A 25 8.09 2.52 -7.66
N ILE A 26 8.88 1.48 -7.80
CA ILE A 26 8.37 0.15 -8.06
C ILE A 26 8.16 -0.52 -6.71
N ALA A 27 6.90 -0.72 -6.33
CA ALA A 27 6.55 -1.57 -5.21
C ALA A 27 6.81 -3.02 -5.61
N ILE A 28 7.79 -3.65 -4.97
CA ILE A 28 8.07 -5.09 -5.14
C ILE A 28 6.98 -5.84 -4.38
N VAL A 29 6.00 -6.39 -5.09
CA VAL A 29 5.07 -7.35 -4.48
C VAL A 29 5.78 -8.68 -4.34
N ALA A 30 5.99 -9.09 -3.07
CA ALA A 30 6.42 -10.39 -2.59
C ALA A 30 7.63 -11.01 -3.33
N ARG A 31 8.80 -10.88 -2.69
CA ARG A 31 9.87 -11.87 -2.89
C ARG A 31 9.44 -13.17 -2.19
N GLU A 32 8.87 -14.08 -2.93
CA GLU A 32 8.98 -15.50 -2.57
C GLU A 32 10.39 -15.95 -2.94
N GLU A 33 11.11 -16.52 -1.97
CA GLU A 33 12.42 -17.11 -2.18
C GLU A 33 12.31 -18.18 -3.26
N GLY A 34 12.95 -17.92 -4.43
CA GLY A 34 13.06 -18.89 -5.52
C GLY A 34 12.54 -18.45 -6.88
N THR A 35 11.93 -17.27 -7.05
CA THR A 35 11.48 -16.80 -8.36
C THR A 35 12.14 -15.49 -8.76
N THR A 36 13.05 -15.58 -9.74
CA THR A 36 13.52 -14.44 -10.55
C THR A 36 12.38 -13.96 -11.43
N ARG A 37 11.51 -13.02 -10.95
CA ARG A 37 10.53 -12.35 -11.83
C ARG A 37 10.19 -10.94 -11.38
N ASP A 38 10.13 -10.13 -12.40
CA ASP A 38 10.04 -8.68 -12.47
C ASP A 38 8.69 -8.13 -12.01
N ASN A 39 8.73 -6.92 -11.52
CA ASN A 39 7.68 -6.09 -10.96
C ASN A 39 6.32 -6.18 -11.64
N VAL A 40 5.34 -6.69 -10.92
CA VAL A 40 3.96 -6.86 -11.37
C VAL A 40 3.12 -5.62 -11.10
N VAL A 41 3.52 -4.79 -10.13
CA VAL A 41 2.72 -3.65 -9.64
C VAL A 41 3.59 -2.43 -9.38
N ALA A 42 3.12 -1.26 -9.78
CA ALA A 42 3.78 0.00 -9.50
C ALA A 42 2.79 1.10 -9.12
N THR A 43 3.10 1.86 -8.09
CA THR A 43 2.39 3.12 -7.77
C THR A 43 2.95 4.24 -8.65
N ILE A 44 2.06 4.93 -9.36
CA ILE A 44 2.41 5.98 -10.30
C ILE A 44 2.07 7.33 -9.68
N ASP A 45 3.11 8.09 -9.33
CA ASP A 45 3.04 9.49 -8.87
C ASP A 45 1.97 9.71 -7.77
N ASP A 46 1.82 8.76 -6.85
CA ASP A 46 0.82 8.74 -5.76
C ASP A 46 -0.65 8.94 -6.22
N SER A 47 -0.92 8.71 -7.51
CA SER A 47 -2.23 8.97 -8.10
C SER A 47 -3.02 7.70 -8.40
N PHE A 48 -2.38 6.65 -8.88
CA PHE A 48 -2.99 5.36 -9.22
C PHE A 48 -1.97 4.21 -9.18
N ILE A 49 -2.48 2.98 -9.13
CA ILE A 49 -1.69 1.77 -9.18
C ILE A 49 -1.81 1.15 -10.57
N LEU A 50 -0.67 0.84 -11.18
CA LEU A 50 -0.57 0.16 -12.46
C LEU A 50 -0.17 -1.31 -12.24
N VAL A 51 -0.92 -2.23 -12.84
CA VAL A 51 -0.75 -3.68 -12.70
C VAL A 51 -0.43 -4.30 -14.05
N ASP A 52 0.67 -5.05 -14.13
CA ASP A 52 1.02 -5.85 -15.31
C ASP A 52 0.50 -7.28 -15.18
N THR A 53 -0.43 -7.68 -16.05
CA THR A 53 -1.01 -9.02 -16.04
C THR A 53 -0.05 -10.11 -16.51
N ALA A 54 1.00 -9.79 -17.25
CA ALA A 54 1.98 -10.77 -17.72
C ALA A 54 2.91 -11.30 -16.62
N GLY A 55 3.11 -10.54 -15.54
CA GLY A 55 3.90 -10.93 -14.37
C GLY A 55 3.17 -11.83 -13.37
N LEU A 56 1.88 -12.10 -13.55
CA LEU A 56 1.03 -12.86 -12.61
C LEU A 56 1.07 -14.38 -12.81
N LYS A 57 2.04 -14.93 -13.54
CA LYS A 57 2.09 -16.36 -13.87
C LYS A 57 2.51 -17.24 -12.70
N ASP A 58 1.74 -18.32 -12.42
CA ASP A 58 2.21 -19.51 -11.73
C ASP A 58 2.86 -20.50 -12.71
N PRO A 59 3.95 -21.19 -12.34
CA PRO A 59 4.71 -22.05 -13.25
C PRO A 59 4.08 -23.43 -13.57
N SER A 60 2.94 -23.78 -12.99
CA SER A 60 2.43 -25.16 -12.94
C SER A 60 1.19 -25.48 -13.75
N ASP A 61 0.57 -24.52 -14.48
CA ASP A 61 -0.69 -24.74 -15.15
C ASP A 61 -0.64 -24.66 -16.68
N ASP A 62 -1.52 -25.42 -17.37
CA ASP A 62 -1.71 -25.49 -18.82
C ASP A 62 -1.82 -24.10 -19.46
N PHE A 63 -0.95 -23.85 -20.45
CA PHE A 63 -0.46 -22.54 -20.87
C PHE A 63 -1.49 -21.55 -21.44
N GLU A 64 -2.60 -22.00 -22.02
CA GLU A 64 -3.57 -21.09 -22.70
C GLU A 64 -4.83 -20.78 -21.87
N ALA A 65 -5.33 -21.69 -21.07
CA ALA A 65 -6.49 -21.47 -20.20
C ALA A 65 -6.14 -20.46 -19.09
N SER A 66 -4.97 -20.59 -18.49
CA SER A 66 -4.46 -19.73 -17.43
C SER A 66 -4.31 -18.25 -17.84
N ILE A 67 -3.91 -17.94 -19.10
CA ILE A 67 -3.76 -16.55 -19.56
C ILE A 67 -5.12 -15.86 -19.71
N GLN A 68 -6.15 -16.56 -20.17
CA GLN A 68 -7.48 -15.99 -20.34
C GLN A 68 -8.15 -15.69 -18.99
N ASP A 69 -7.99 -16.58 -18.03
CA ASP A 69 -8.51 -16.40 -16.67
C ASP A 69 -7.83 -15.22 -15.98
N GLN A 70 -6.51 -15.05 -16.14
CA GLN A 70 -5.77 -13.92 -15.58
C GLN A 70 -6.19 -12.57 -16.19
N ILE A 71 -6.42 -12.52 -17.49
CA ILE A 71 -6.93 -11.31 -18.16
C ILE A 71 -8.35 -11.00 -17.66
N GLN A 72 -9.17 -12.02 -17.46
CA GLN A 72 -10.53 -11.83 -16.95
C GLN A 72 -10.53 -11.29 -15.50
N ASP A 73 -9.71 -11.87 -14.64
CA ASP A 73 -9.55 -11.42 -13.26
C ASP A 73 -9.03 -9.97 -13.18
N ALA A 74 -8.07 -9.62 -14.05
CA ALA A 74 -7.56 -8.26 -14.15
C ALA A 74 -8.65 -7.28 -14.60
N ILE A 75 -9.44 -7.66 -15.60
CA ILE A 75 -10.58 -6.86 -16.09
C ILE A 75 -11.61 -6.65 -14.97
N GLU A 76 -11.94 -7.69 -14.19
CA GLU A 76 -12.92 -7.59 -13.12
C GLU A 76 -12.45 -6.70 -11.96
N SER A 77 -11.17 -6.68 -11.71
CA SER A 77 -10.58 -6.06 -10.51
C SER A 77 -10.09 -4.63 -10.73
N ALA A 78 -9.77 -4.23 -11.96
CA ALA A 78 -9.31 -2.87 -12.26
C ALA A 78 -10.46 -1.86 -12.30
N ASP A 79 -10.13 -0.59 -12.05
CA ASP A 79 -11.05 0.54 -12.25
C ASP A 79 -10.97 1.07 -13.69
N VAL A 80 -9.80 0.91 -14.33
CA VAL A 80 -9.51 1.30 -15.72
C VAL A 80 -8.68 0.21 -16.39
N ILE A 81 -8.88 0.02 -17.68
CA ILE A 81 -8.22 -1.01 -18.47
C ILE A 81 -7.40 -0.39 -19.59
N LEU A 82 -6.12 -0.73 -19.67
CA LEU A 82 -5.23 -0.37 -20.78
C LEU A 82 -4.98 -1.61 -21.64
N VAL A 83 -5.59 -1.66 -22.81
CA VAL A 83 -5.33 -2.69 -23.82
C VAL A 83 -4.07 -2.31 -24.58
N THR A 84 -3.00 -3.11 -24.46
CA THR A 84 -1.68 -2.79 -25.02
C THR A 84 -1.43 -3.62 -26.25
N LEU A 85 -1.13 -2.97 -27.39
CA LEU A 85 -0.76 -3.57 -28.67
C LEU A 85 0.56 -3.00 -29.20
N ASP A 86 1.15 -3.69 -30.16
CA ASP A 86 2.31 -3.22 -30.91
C ASP A 86 1.84 -2.27 -32.04
N SER A 87 2.33 -1.04 -32.08
CA SER A 87 1.86 0.00 -33.01
C SER A 87 2.16 -0.27 -34.50
N ALA A 88 3.15 -1.12 -34.78
CA ALA A 88 3.59 -1.47 -36.13
C ALA A 88 2.93 -2.76 -36.69
N LYS A 89 2.05 -3.39 -35.90
CA LYS A 89 1.40 -4.65 -36.24
C LYS A 89 -0.10 -4.56 -36.29
N TYR A 90 -0.71 -5.20 -37.28
CA TYR A 90 -2.15 -5.41 -37.27
C TYR A 90 -2.56 -6.29 -36.11
N PHE A 91 -3.67 -5.98 -35.47
CA PHE A 91 -4.22 -6.80 -34.42
C PHE A 91 -4.80 -8.11 -34.97
N ASP A 92 -4.69 -9.18 -34.19
CA ASP A 92 -5.25 -10.49 -34.52
C ASP A 92 -6.57 -10.75 -33.78
N HIS A 93 -7.16 -11.96 -33.99
CA HIS A 93 -8.43 -12.34 -33.34
C HIS A 93 -8.31 -12.43 -31.80
N ARG A 94 -7.11 -12.66 -31.25
CA ARG A 94 -6.86 -12.71 -29.79
C ARG A 94 -6.88 -11.30 -29.21
N ASP A 95 -6.26 -10.34 -29.90
CA ASP A 95 -6.31 -8.93 -29.52
C ASP A 95 -7.74 -8.40 -29.55
N ALA A 96 -8.49 -8.74 -30.61
CA ALA A 96 -9.90 -8.37 -30.72
C ALA A 96 -10.75 -9.00 -29.59
N LYS A 97 -10.46 -10.24 -29.19
CA LYS A 97 -11.14 -10.89 -28.05
C LYS A 97 -10.83 -10.21 -26.73
N ILE A 98 -9.56 -9.81 -26.49
CA ILE A 98 -9.13 -9.09 -25.29
C ILE A 98 -9.84 -7.72 -25.22
N ALA A 99 -9.80 -6.94 -26.31
CA ALA A 99 -10.46 -5.64 -26.38
C ALA A 99 -11.98 -5.75 -26.14
N LYS A 100 -12.63 -6.74 -26.77
CA LYS A 100 -14.07 -7.00 -26.58
C LYS A 100 -14.44 -7.37 -25.16
N ASN A 101 -13.62 -8.18 -24.48
CA ASN A 101 -13.83 -8.52 -23.07
C ASN A 101 -13.65 -7.30 -22.18
N ALA A 102 -12.63 -6.46 -22.44
CA ALA A 102 -12.42 -5.21 -21.74
C ALA A 102 -13.64 -4.28 -21.86
N LEU A 103 -14.14 -4.05 -23.06
CA LEU A 103 -15.31 -3.20 -23.33
C LEU A 103 -16.59 -3.73 -22.66
N ARG A 104 -16.78 -5.05 -22.61
CA ARG A 104 -17.94 -5.69 -21.95
C ARG A 104 -17.96 -5.51 -20.44
N SER A 105 -16.84 -5.15 -19.83
CA SER A 105 -16.77 -4.91 -18.38
C SER A 105 -17.52 -3.64 -17.96
N GLY A 106 -17.84 -2.74 -18.89
CA GLY A 106 -18.46 -1.43 -18.62
C GLY A 106 -17.50 -0.42 -17.98
N LYS A 107 -16.22 -0.74 -17.89
CA LYS A 107 -15.18 0.14 -17.32
C LYS A 107 -14.56 1.02 -18.41
N PRO A 108 -13.91 2.16 -18.06
CA PRO A 108 -13.12 2.92 -19.02
C PRO A 108 -12.00 2.07 -19.63
N VAL A 109 -11.94 2.04 -20.97
CA VAL A 109 -10.94 1.28 -21.73
C VAL A 109 -10.14 2.23 -22.61
N TYR A 110 -8.83 2.12 -22.53
CA TYR A 110 -7.88 2.85 -23.36
C TYR A 110 -7.05 1.86 -24.18
N LEU A 111 -6.75 2.23 -25.43
CA LEU A 111 -5.84 1.48 -26.30
C LEU A 111 -4.47 2.13 -26.27
N VAL A 112 -3.46 1.35 -25.92
CA VAL A 112 -2.05 1.78 -25.88
C VAL A 112 -1.28 1.09 -27.00
N LEU A 113 -1.01 1.83 -28.07
CA LEU A 113 -0.22 1.39 -29.21
C LEU A 113 1.26 1.66 -28.90
N ASN A 114 1.94 0.64 -28.38
CA ASN A 114 3.33 0.74 -27.92
C ASN A 114 4.33 0.46 -29.03
N LYS A 115 5.60 0.80 -28.78
CA LYS A 115 6.75 0.63 -29.68
C LYS A 115 6.71 1.52 -30.92
N CYS A 116 6.10 2.70 -30.84
CA CYS A 116 6.05 3.65 -31.95
C CYS A 116 7.43 4.21 -32.38
N ASP A 117 8.50 3.81 -31.70
CA ASP A 117 9.91 4.10 -32.02
C ASP A 117 10.56 3.07 -32.96
N LEU A 118 9.96 1.90 -33.14
CA LEU A 118 10.61 0.78 -33.88
C LEU A 118 10.27 0.73 -35.36
N GLY A 119 9.45 1.65 -35.89
CA GLY A 119 9.05 1.71 -37.28
C GLY A 119 7.87 2.62 -37.53
N GLU A 120 7.34 2.57 -38.74
CA GLU A 120 6.13 3.30 -39.09
C GLU A 120 4.92 2.69 -38.40
N SER A 121 4.29 3.48 -37.52
CA SER A 121 3.08 3.06 -36.79
C SER A 121 1.88 3.05 -37.70
N LEU A 122 1.02 2.05 -37.56
CA LEU A 122 -0.25 2.00 -38.28
C LEU A 122 -1.16 3.15 -37.84
N PRO A 123 -1.96 3.73 -38.76
CA PRO A 123 -2.89 4.80 -38.44
C PRO A 123 -4.02 4.30 -37.53
N VAL A 124 -4.67 5.23 -36.77
CA VAL A 124 -5.74 4.93 -35.80
C VAL A 124 -6.92 4.20 -36.48
N GLU A 125 -7.15 4.47 -37.77
CA GLU A 125 -8.22 3.87 -38.57
C GLU A 125 -8.17 2.35 -38.60
N GLU A 126 -6.95 1.78 -38.60
CA GLU A 126 -6.74 0.33 -38.61
C GLU A 126 -7.19 -0.35 -37.32
N PHE A 127 -7.28 0.39 -36.22
CA PHE A 127 -7.69 -0.11 -34.90
C PHE A 127 -9.17 0.15 -34.56
N ARG A 128 -9.94 0.84 -35.45
CA ARG A 128 -11.37 1.15 -35.21
C ARG A 128 -12.23 -0.09 -34.98
N ALA A 129 -11.90 -1.20 -35.62
CA ALA A 129 -12.64 -2.46 -35.48
C ALA A 129 -12.56 -3.07 -34.06
N LEU A 130 -11.65 -2.59 -33.20
CA LEU A 130 -11.61 -2.98 -31.80
C LEU A 130 -12.71 -2.34 -30.96
N GLY A 131 -13.42 -1.30 -31.46
CA GLY A 131 -14.54 -0.65 -30.80
C GLY A 131 -14.14 0.36 -29.71
N ILE A 132 -12.85 0.72 -29.62
CA ILE A 132 -12.34 1.71 -28.67
C ILE A 132 -12.38 3.08 -29.35
N ALA A 133 -12.91 4.10 -28.65
CA ALA A 133 -13.05 5.45 -29.19
C ALA A 133 -11.68 6.08 -29.53
N PRO A 134 -11.54 6.80 -30.65
CA PRO A 134 -10.25 7.35 -31.09
C PRO A 134 -9.54 8.25 -30.07
N GLU A 135 -10.31 8.99 -29.26
CA GLU A 135 -9.82 9.82 -28.17
C GLU A 135 -9.17 9.03 -27.02
N ASN A 136 -9.45 7.73 -26.95
CA ASN A 136 -8.88 6.82 -25.96
C ASN A 136 -7.71 5.98 -26.54
N ILE A 137 -7.17 6.38 -27.70
CA ILE A 137 -6.04 5.68 -28.35
C ILE A 137 -4.77 6.50 -28.20
N TYR A 138 -3.73 5.88 -27.64
CA TYR A 138 -2.44 6.51 -27.34
C TYR A 138 -1.28 5.77 -27.97
N TYR A 139 -0.49 6.47 -28.78
CA TYR A 139 0.80 5.97 -29.27
C TYR A 139 1.87 6.21 -28.20
N THR A 140 2.60 5.16 -27.88
CA THR A 140 3.62 5.21 -26.83
C THR A 140 4.89 4.47 -27.26
N SER A 141 6.02 4.91 -26.72
CA SER A 141 7.25 4.14 -26.69
C SER A 141 7.74 4.03 -25.26
N ALA A 142 7.72 2.84 -24.71
CA ALA A 142 8.28 2.60 -23.39
C ALA A 142 9.81 2.83 -23.36
N THR A 143 10.50 2.63 -24.50
CA THR A 143 11.95 2.81 -24.63
C THR A 143 12.34 4.29 -24.60
N THR A 144 11.74 5.10 -25.46
CA THR A 144 12.06 6.54 -25.57
C THR A 144 11.30 7.41 -24.59
N GLY A 145 10.13 6.95 -24.10
CA GLY A 145 9.21 7.71 -23.25
C GLY A 145 8.20 8.56 -24.03
N GLN A 146 8.20 8.47 -25.35
CA GLN A 146 7.24 9.16 -26.21
C GLN A 146 5.82 8.76 -25.85
N GLY A 147 4.88 9.72 -25.74
CA GLY A 147 3.47 9.49 -25.45
C GLY A 147 3.13 9.07 -24.02
N ILE A 148 4.10 8.64 -23.21
CA ILE A 148 3.89 8.16 -21.84
C ILE A 148 3.33 9.27 -20.93
N ASN A 149 3.85 10.50 -21.03
CA ASN A 149 3.37 11.62 -20.22
C ASN A 149 1.93 12.01 -20.59
N ASN A 150 1.56 11.94 -21.86
CA ASN A 150 0.19 12.22 -22.31
C ASN A 150 -0.77 11.19 -21.73
N LEU A 151 -0.45 9.90 -21.82
CA LEU A 151 -1.22 8.81 -21.22
C LEU A 151 -1.37 9.01 -19.70
N LYS A 152 -0.28 9.31 -18.99
CA LYS A 152 -0.31 9.62 -17.55
C LYS A 152 -1.24 10.77 -17.22
N SER A 153 -1.17 11.87 -17.97
CA SER A 153 -2.00 13.05 -17.74
C SER A 153 -3.49 12.74 -17.93
N SER A 154 -3.85 12.01 -18.99
CA SER A 154 -5.23 11.60 -19.24
C SER A 154 -5.78 10.69 -18.15
N LEU A 155 -4.98 9.74 -17.66
CA LEU A 155 -5.37 8.86 -16.56
C LEU A 155 -5.55 9.64 -15.24
N ARG A 156 -4.73 10.66 -14.97
CA ARG A 156 -4.89 11.54 -13.79
C ARG A 156 -6.16 12.36 -13.85
N ILE A 157 -6.48 12.95 -15.00
CA ILE A 157 -7.68 13.75 -15.20
C ILE A 157 -8.94 12.90 -14.94
N LEU A 158 -8.95 11.66 -15.38
CA LEU A 158 -10.06 10.73 -15.15
C LEU A 158 -10.40 10.56 -13.65
N PHE A 159 -9.39 10.64 -12.78
CA PHE A 159 -9.58 10.44 -11.34
C PHE A 159 -9.63 11.74 -10.53
N SER A 160 -9.36 12.91 -11.14
CA SER A 160 -9.33 14.20 -10.42
C SER A 160 -10.73 14.79 -10.14
N GLY A 161 -11.80 14.16 -10.61
CA GLY A 161 -13.18 14.59 -10.33
C GLY A 161 -13.63 15.90 -11.00
N ASP A 162 -12.76 16.57 -11.75
CA ASP A 162 -13.13 17.72 -12.58
C ASP A 162 -13.72 17.21 -13.90
N GLY A 163 -15.04 17.06 -13.92
CA GLY A 163 -15.83 16.54 -15.04
C GLY A 163 -15.86 17.42 -16.29
N SER A 164 -14.75 18.02 -16.66
CA SER A 164 -14.54 18.71 -17.92
C SER A 164 -13.77 17.82 -18.89
N LEU A 165 -14.48 16.96 -19.58
CA LEU A 165 -13.99 16.27 -20.77
C LEU A 165 -13.82 17.28 -21.90
N ALA A 166 -12.62 17.83 -22.07
CA ALA A 166 -12.23 18.50 -23.31
C ALA A 166 -11.26 17.59 -24.08
N PRO A 167 -11.51 17.34 -25.37
CA PRO A 167 -10.64 16.49 -26.18
C PRO A 167 -9.31 17.19 -26.42
N ALA A 168 -8.22 16.57 -26.02
CA ALA A 168 -6.88 17.01 -26.36
C ALA A 168 -6.60 16.69 -27.84
N VAL A 169 -6.92 17.64 -28.70
CA VAL A 169 -6.49 17.66 -30.10
C VAL A 169 -4.98 17.85 -30.14
N ALA A 170 -4.33 17.01 -30.93
CA ALA A 170 -2.90 17.02 -31.23
C ALA A 170 -2.42 18.39 -31.69
N GLY A 171 -1.29 18.84 -31.15
CA GLY A 171 -0.56 20.02 -31.65
C GLY A 171 0.71 20.30 -30.86
N LEU A 172 1.82 19.86 -31.40
CA LEU A 172 3.20 20.34 -31.34
C LEU A 172 3.50 21.60 -30.53
N ALA A 173 4.32 21.54 -29.49
CA ALA A 173 5.66 22.16 -29.38
C ALA A 173 6.22 22.07 -27.95
N PRO A 174 7.55 21.96 -27.75
CA PRO A 174 8.14 21.79 -26.44
C PRO A 174 8.31 23.15 -25.76
N SER A 175 7.72 23.33 -24.60
CA SER A 175 8.12 24.41 -23.71
C SER A 175 8.78 23.82 -22.47
N SER A 176 10.04 24.10 -22.37
CA SER A 176 10.89 23.92 -21.19
C SER A 176 10.30 24.67 -20.00
N SER A 177 9.90 23.96 -18.95
CA SER A 177 9.74 24.53 -17.62
C SER A 177 10.44 23.64 -16.60
N VAL A 178 11.38 24.27 -15.96
CA VAL A 178 12.26 23.86 -14.90
C VAL A 178 11.47 23.14 -13.79
N VAL A 179 11.88 21.89 -13.51
CA VAL A 179 11.40 21.14 -12.34
C VAL A 179 12.11 21.71 -11.11
N THR A 180 11.41 22.54 -10.36
CA THR A 180 11.79 22.89 -9.00
C THR A 180 11.48 21.70 -8.10
N SER A 181 12.50 21.23 -7.40
CA SER A 181 12.45 20.23 -6.34
C SER A 181 11.34 20.56 -5.33
N GLY A 182 10.37 19.67 -5.22
CA GLY A 182 9.24 19.82 -4.29
C GLY A 182 9.70 19.75 -2.84
N SER A 183 9.46 20.82 -2.12
CA SER A 183 9.47 20.87 -0.65
C SER A 183 8.41 19.92 -0.10
N PRO A 184 8.62 19.31 1.08
CA PRO A 184 7.63 18.45 1.70
C PRO A 184 6.33 19.23 1.93
N ARG A 185 5.21 18.69 1.41
CA ARG A 185 3.89 19.26 1.61
C ARG A 185 3.55 19.20 3.10
N LYS A 186 3.48 20.35 3.77
CA LYS A 186 2.73 20.46 5.03
C LYS A 186 1.29 20.05 4.71
N LYS A 187 0.86 18.90 5.23
CA LYS A 187 -0.54 18.48 5.14
C LYS A 187 -1.39 19.51 5.89
N ASP A 188 -2.41 20.05 5.23
CA ASP A 188 -3.40 20.90 5.86
C ASP A 188 -4.01 20.15 7.06
N SER A 189 -4.02 20.79 8.21
CA SER A 189 -4.59 20.27 9.47
C SER A 189 -6.10 19.98 9.41
N LYS A 190 -6.72 20.17 8.24
CA LYS A 190 -8.16 19.97 7.98
C LYS A 190 -8.50 18.68 7.22
N ALA A 191 -7.52 17.98 6.67
CA ALA A 191 -7.79 16.73 5.95
C ALA A 191 -8.21 15.61 6.93
N PRO A 192 -9.17 14.73 6.56
CA PRO A 192 -9.56 13.60 7.39
C PRO A 192 -8.39 12.64 7.59
N LEU A 193 -8.28 12.06 8.79
CA LEU A 193 -7.32 11.00 9.09
C LEU A 193 -7.80 9.70 8.47
N LYS A 194 -7.03 9.14 7.55
CA LYS A 194 -7.38 7.92 6.81
C LYS A 194 -6.91 6.68 7.54
N ILE A 195 -7.85 5.79 7.85
CA ILE A 195 -7.61 4.54 8.59
C ILE A 195 -8.02 3.36 7.72
N ALA A 196 -7.09 2.47 7.37
CA ALA A 196 -7.38 1.26 6.60
C ALA A 196 -7.50 0.02 7.50
N LEU A 197 -8.50 -0.82 7.23
CA LEU A 197 -8.65 -2.12 7.86
C LEU A 197 -7.92 -3.18 7.00
N ILE A 198 -6.80 -3.68 7.50
CA ILE A 198 -5.91 -4.62 6.81
C ILE A 198 -5.97 -5.98 7.53
N GLY A 199 -5.91 -7.08 6.78
CA GLY A 199 -5.87 -8.43 7.36
C GLY A 199 -6.33 -9.47 6.36
N ARG A 200 -6.11 -10.73 6.69
CA ARG A 200 -6.46 -11.89 5.85
C ARG A 200 -7.98 -12.01 5.60
N PRO A 201 -8.41 -12.79 4.62
CA PRO A 201 -9.82 -13.09 4.42
C PRO A 201 -10.47 -13.64 5.71
N ASN A 202 -11.73 -13.30 5.94
CA ASN A 202 -12.57 -13.80 7.06
C ASN A 202 -12.09 -13.42 8.49
N VAL A 203 -11.08 -12.58 8.64
CA VAL A 203 -10.59 -12.08 9.95
C VAL A 203 -11.57 -11.12 10.64
N GLY A 204 -12.70 -10.76 10.02
CA GLY A 204 -13.71 -9.86 10.60
C GLY A 204 -13.65 -8.40 10.11
N LYS A 205 -12.93 -8.08 9.01
CA LYS A 205 -12.86 -6.70 8.47
C LYS A 205 -14.22 -6.07 8.24
N SER A 206 -15.08 -6.73 7.48
CA SER A 206 -16.43 -6.20 7.16
C SER A 206 -17.32 -6.11 8.39
N SER A 207 -17.18 -7.03 9.35
CA SER A 207 -17.92 -6.98 10.62
C SER A 207 -17.49 -5.77 11.44
N LEU A 208 -16.20 -5.54 11.58
CA LEU A 208 -15.65 -4.37 12.28
C LEU A 208 -16.04 -3.06 11.58
N PHE A 209 -15.92 -3.00 10.25
CA PHE A 209 -16.32 -1.84 9.45
C PHE A 209 -17.80 -1.49 9.68
N ASN A 210 -18.69 -2.48 9.65
CA ASN A 210 -20.10 -2.28 9.92
C ASN A 210 -20.38 -1.87 11.38
N ALA A 211 -19.67 -2.42 12.35
CA ALA A 211 -19.78 -2.04 13.76
C ALA A 211 -19.35 -0.58 13.99
N LEU A 212 -18.25 -0.16 13.36
CA LEU A 212 -17.78 1.22 13.36
C LEU A 212 -18.81 2.17 12.72
N GLY A 213 -19.39 1.77 11.58
CA GLY A 213 -20.41 2.55 10.86
C GLY A 213 -21.74 2.67 11.63
N LYS A 214 -22.21 1.61 12.29
CA LYS A 214 -23.43 1.64 13.12
C LYS A 214 -23.28 2.58 14.31
N LYS A 215 -22.15 2.59 14.98
CA LYS A 215 -21.88 3.51 16.11
C LYS A 215 -21.82 4.97 15.65
N GLN A 216 -21.47 5.25 14.40
CA GLN A 216 -21.53 6.59 13.82
C GLN A 216 -22.96 7.15 13.79
N GLN A 217 -23.97 6.36 13.42
CA GLN A 217 -25.38 6.81 13.37
C GLN A 217 -25.89 7.24 14.75
N ALA A 218 -25.30 6.72 15.83
CA ALA A 218 -25.59 7.13 17.20
C ALA A 218 -24.88 8.43 17.63
N ILE A 219 -23.81 8.85 16.94
CA ILE A 219 -22.98 10.01 17.30
C ILE A 219 -23.26 11.23 16.42
N VAL A 220 -23.74 11.05 15.19
CA VAL A 220 -23.94 12.13 14.22
C VAL A 220 -25.40 12.26 13.84
N SER A 221 -26.13 13.17 14.49
CA SER A 221 -27.37 13.73 13.98
C SER A 221 -27.02 14.75 12.88
N SER A 222 -27.60 14.54 11.68
CA SER A 222 -27.78 15.48 10.58
C SER A 222 -26.54 16.10 9.92
N ARG A 223 -26.07 15.43 8.86
CA ARG A 223 -25.88 16.06 7.53
C ARG A 223 -25.76 14.97 6.47
N GLN A 224 -26.82 14.81 5.68
CA GLN A 224 -26.75 14.10 4.41
C GLN A 224 -25.81 14.86 3.48
N GLY A 225 -24.69 14.23 3.13
CA GLY A 225 -23.71 14.67 2.15
C GLY A 225 -23.26 13.42 1.41
N THR A 226 -23.88 13.21 0.27
CA THR A 226 -23.65 12.23 -0.76
C THR A 226 -22.18 12.00 -1.09
N THR A 227 -21.70 10.75 -0.90
CA THR A 227 -20.87 10.07 -1.90
C THR A 227 -21.06 8.57 -1.71
N ARG A 228 -21.58 7.94 -2.77
CA ARG A 228 -21.79 6.49 -2.87
C ARG A 228 -20.47 5.78 -3.19
N ASP A 229 -19.49 5.92 -2.34
CA ASP A 229 -18.38 4.98 -2.31
C ASP A 229 -18.73 3.90 -1.26
N ILE A 230 -19.05 2.72 -1.74
CA ILE A 230 -19.58 1.60 -0.94
C ILE A 230 -18.58 1.14 0.14
N ASN A 231 -17.33 1.65 0.11
CA ASN A 231 -16.20 1.15 0.89
C ASN A 231 -15.54 2.21 1.79
N ARG A 232 -16.17 3.35 2.04
CA ARG A 232 -15.64 4.42 2.89
C ARG A 232 -16.68 4.91 3.88
N VAL A 233 -16.28 5.05 5.13
CA VAL A 233 -17.12 5.64 6.18
C VAL A 233 -16.40 6.84 6.79
N ASN A 234 -17.05 8.00 6.71
CA ASN A 234 -16.56 9.22 7.34
C ASN A 234 -17.16 9.35 8.74
N ILE A 235 -16.31 9.53 9.74
CA ILE A 235 -16.68 9.59 11.14
C ILE A 235 -16.08 10.87 11.75
N LYS A 236 -16.85 11.56 12.58
CA LYS A 236 -16.32 12.66 13.38
C LYS A 236 -16.14 12.21 14.82
N TYR A 237 -14.91 12.20 15.32
CA TYR A 237 -14.57 11.78 16.67
C TYR A 237 -13.72 12.83 17.39
N LYS A 238 -14.15 13.31 18.56
CA LYS A 238 -13.47 14.37 19.34
C LYS A 238 -13.05 15.59 18.50
N GLY A 239 -13.90 15.97 17.52
CA GLY A 239 -13.63 17.13 16.65
C GLY A 239 -12.70 16.87 15.46
N ARG A 240 -12.13 15.67 15.31
CA ARG A 240 -11.32 15.23 14.18
C ARG A 240 -12.18 14.44 13.19
N ASP A 241 -12.03 14.74 11.91
CA ASP A 241 -12.66 13.95 10.84
C ASP A 241 -11.77 12.72 10.55
N LEU A 242 -12.39 11.53 10.56
CA LEU A 242 -11.77 10.22 10.32
C LEU A 242 -12.42 9.61 9.07
N GLU A 243 -11.63 9.00 8.19
CA GLU A 243 -12.10 8.26 7.03
C GLU A 243 -11.65 6.79 7.16
N ILE A 244 -12.60 5.87 7.31
CA ILE A 244 -12.32 4.43 7.40
C ILE A 244 -12.40 3.82 6.01
N LEU A 245 -11.33 3.14 5.59
CA LEU A 245 -11.22 2.45 4.31
C LEU A 245 -11.42 0.94 4.52
N ASP A 246 -12.44 0.34 3.86
CA ASP A 246 -12.64 -1.10 3.85
C ASP A 246 -11.97 -1.75 2.64
N THR A 247 -11.02 -2.63 2.88
CA THR A 247 -10.35 -3.41 1.83
C THR A 247 -11.18 -4.61 1.35
N ALA A 248 -12.22 -5.03 2.09
CA ALA A 248 -13.01 -6.24 1.82
C ALA A 248 -14.28 -5.98 0.99
N GLY A 249 -14.82 -4.76 0.96
CA GLY A 249 -16.15 -4.40 0.41
C GLY A 249 -16.33 -4.56 -1.11
N LEU A 250 -15.33 -5.06 -1.83
CA LEU A 250 -15.37 -5.24 -3.29
C LEU A 250 -15.73 -6.69 -3.71
N ARG A 251 -16.16 -7.53 -2.78
CA ARG A 251 -16.65 -8.88 -3.10
C ARG A 251 -18.10 -8.85 -3.53
N LYS A 252 -18.40 -9.13 -4.81
CA LYS A 252 -19.70 -9.71 -5.19
C LYS A 252 -19.67 -11.17 -4.75
N PRO A 253 -20.66 -11.66 -3.96
CA PRO A 253 -20.69 -13.06 -3.57
C PRO A 253 -20.92 -13.92 -4.81
N GLY A 254 -20.05 -14.90 -5.07
CA GLY A 254 -20.41 -16.00 -5.95
C GLY A 254 -19.47 -16.41 -7.09
N LYS A 255 -18.14 -16.19 -7.08
CA LYS A 255 -17.25 -16.81 -8.08
C LYS A 255 -15.86 -17.20 -7.55
N ARG A 256 -15.38 -18.32 -8.08
CA ARG A 256 -14.23 -19.18 -7.78
C ARG A 256 -12.87 -18.54 -7.45
N GLU A 257 -12.10 -19.24 -6.62
CA GLU A 257 -11.03 -18.80 -5.72
C GLU A 257 -9.63 -18.54 -6.32
N VAL A 258 -9.30 -18.91 -7.54
CA VAL A 258 -7.89 -19.04 -7.97
C VAL A 258 -7.25 -17.73 -8.48
N GLY A 259 -7.99 -16.75 -8.99
CA GLY A 259 -7.44 -15.45 -9.46
C GLY A 259 -7.62 -14.31 -8.45
N ILE A 260 -8.52 -14.46 -7.50
CA ILE A 260 -9.02 -13.42 -6.59
C ILE A 260 -7.98 -13.03 -5.51
N GLU A 261 -7.10 -13.96 -5.12
CA GLU A 261 -6.11 -13.72 -4.05
C GLU A 261 -5.06 -12.67 -4.45
N LYS A 262 -4.54 -12.72 -5.67
CA LYS A 262 -3.50 -11.78 -6.14
C LYS A 262 -4.02 -10.34 -6.24
N PHE A 263 -5.25 -10.16 -6.72
CA PHE A 263 -5.88 -8.82 -6.75
C PHE A 263 -6.33 -8.34 -5.37
N SER A 264 -6.62 -9.25 -4.45
CA SER A 264 -6.85 -8.90 -3.05
C SER A 264 -5.58 -8.33 -2.41
N ALA A 265 -4.41 -8.89 -2.71
CA ALA A 265 -3.12 -8.36 -2.25
C ALA A 265 -2.84 -6.95 -2.80
N ILE A 266 -3.11 -6.71 -4.09
CA ILE A 266 -2.92 -5.39 -4.71
C ILE A 266 -3.83 -4.35 -4.06
N ARG A 267 -5.09 -4.68 -3.78
CA ARG A 267 -6.02 -3.79 -3.07
C ARG A 267 -5.57 -3.49 -1.64
N THR A 268 -5.03 -4.49 -0.97
CA THR A 268 -4.46 -4.32 0.37
C THR A 268 -3.28 -3.35 0.32
N LEU A 269 -2.38 -3.48 -0.64
CA LEU A 269 -1.28 -2.53 -0.86
C LEU A 269 -1.80 -1.12 -1.18
N SER A 270 -2.80 -1.01 -2.05
CA SER A 270 -3.43 0.28 -2.37
C SER A 270 -4.01 0.95 -1.13
N ALA A 271 -4.69 0.19 -0.28
CA ALA A 271 -5.25 0.72 0.95
C ALA A 271 -4.15 1.11 1.96
N ILE A 272 -3.06 0.33 2.05
CA ILE A 272 -1.90 0.69 2.87
C ILE A 272 -1.30 2.02 2.37
N GLU A 273 -1.07 2.17 1.07
CA GLU A 273 -0.51 3.40 0.50
C GLU A 273 -1.42 4.63 0.71
N GLU A 274 -2.73 4.46 0.60
CA GLU A 274 -3.68 5.56 0.79
C GLU A 274 -3.86 5.96 2.26
N ALA A 275 -3.75 5.02 3.19
CA ALA A 275 -3.99 5.24 4.61
C ALA A 275 -2.90 6.09 5.27
N ASP A 276 -3.25 6.74 6.36
CA ASP A 276 -2.33 7.32 7.34
C ASP A 276 -1.99 6.29 8.41
N ILE A 277 -3.00 5.50 8.83
CA ILE A 277 -2.90 4.45 9.84
C ILE A 277 -3.53 3.18 9.30
N CYS A 278 -2.87 2.05 9.52
CA CYS A 278 -3.37 0.72 9.20
C CYS A 278 -3.74 -0.03 10.49
N CYS A 279 -4.98 -0.46 10.57
CA CYS A 279 -5.43 -1.41 11.58
C CYS A 279 -5.20 -2.82 11.04
N LEU A 280 -4.16 -3.50 11.54
CA LEU A 280 -3.88 -4.90 11.21
C LEU A 280 -4.78 -5.79 12.05
N LEU A 281 -5.76 -6.43 11.41
CA LEU A 281 -6.69 -7.32 12.06
C LEU A 281 -6.09 -8.73 12.17
N VAL A 282 -6.09 -9.25 13.38
CA VAL A 282 -5.67 -10.62 13.72
C VAL A 282 -6.84 -11.35 14.37
N ASP A 283 -7.10 -12.57 13.94
CA ASP A 283 -8.16 -13.40 14.49
C ASP A 283 -7.72 -14.00 15.84
N ALA A 284 -8.48 -13.76 16.90
CA ALA A 284 -8.19 -14.30 18.22
C ALA A 284 -8.11 -15.83 18.23
N THR A 285 -8.86 -16.51 17.35
CA THR A 285 -8.91 -17.98 17.25
C THR A 285 -7.74 -18.57 16.45
N GLU A 286 -7.04 -17.75 15.65
CA GLU A 286 -5.91 -18.16 14.81
C GLU A 286 -4.84 -17.08 14.79
N PRO A 287 -4.15 -16.81 15.91
CA PRO A 287 -3.20 -15.69 16.02
C PRO A 287 -1.90 -15.88 15.23
N HIS A 288 -1.52 -17.14 14.93
CA HIS A 288 -0.26 -17.50 14.28
C HIS A 288 -0.38 -17.54 12.75
N SER A 289 -0.32 -16.41 12.08
CA SER A 289 -0.41 -16.34 10.61
C SER A 289 0.81 -15.66 9.97
N LYS A 290 1.52 -16.39 9.11
CA LYS A 290 2.60 -15.81 8.29
C LYS A 290 2.11 -14.69 7.37
N LEU A 291 0.87 -14.77 6.91
CA LEU A 291 0.28 -13.72 6.09
C LEU A 291 0.10 -12.42 6.89
N ASP A 292 -0.34 -12.50 8.15
CA ASP A 292 -0.50 -11.32 9.01
C ASP A 292 0.86 -10.69 9.31
N GLN A 293 1.92 -11.48 9.52
CA GLN A 293 3.30 -10.99 9.67
C GLN A 293 3.81 -10.30 8.39
N SER A 294 3.51 -10.86 7.22
CA SER A 294 3.87 -10.25 5.93
C SER A 294 3.16 -8.91 5.72
N LEU A 295 1.86 -8.84 6.04
CA LEU A 295 1.07 -7.59 5.96
C LEU A 295 1.63 -6.53 6.92
N ALA A 296 1.99 -6.92 8.14
CA ALA A 296 2.65 -6.04 9.09
C ALA A 296 3.96 -5.46 8.54
N GLY A 297 4.79 -6.31 7.92
CA GLY A 297 6.02 -5.88 7.25
C GLY A 297 5.78 -4.84 6.17
N GLN A 298 4.77 -5.03 5.31
CA GLN A 298 4.38 -4.10 4.26
C GLN A 298 3.92 -2.73 4.82
N ILE A 299 3.15 -2.73 5.91
CA ILE A 299 2.72 -1.49 6.60
C ILE A 299 3.93 -0.71 7.11
N VAL A 300 4.90 -1.40 7.73
CA VAL A 300 6.14 -0.80 8.23
C VAL A 300 7.01 -0.25 7.09
N GLU A 301 7.16 -1.00 6.00
CA GLU A 301 7.90 -0.52 4.82
C GLU A 301 7.27 0.74 4.22
N ALA A 302 5.94 0.80 4.14
CA ALA A 302 5.19 1.97 3.69
C ALA A 302 5.28 3.16 4.68
N GLY A 303 5.81 2.95 5.90
CA GLY A 303 5.96 4.00 6.91
C GLY A 303 4.63 4.50 7.48
N LYS A 304 3.61 3.65 7.46
CA LYS A 304 2.27 4.00 7.97
C LYS A 304 2.18 3.73 9.48
N GLY A 305 1.27 4.46 10.16
CA GLY A 305 0.91 4.11 11.53
C GLY A 305 0.29 2.70 11.56
N ILE A 306 0.53 1.96 12.64
CA ILE A 306 0.02 0.59 12.80
C ILE A 306 -0.64 0.40 14.16
N ILE A 307 -1.81 -0.24 14.15
CA ILE A 307 -2.53 -0.70 15.33
C ILE A 307 -2.84 -2.18 15.10
N MET A 308 -2.50 -3.04 16.06
CA MET A 308 -2.89 -4.44 16.02
C MET A 308 -4.28 -4.59 16.64
N VAL A 309 -5.25 -5.04 15.85
CA VAL A 309 -6.64 -5.20 16.25
C VAL A 309 -6.96 -6.68 16.31
N VAL A 310 -7.03 -7.22 17.50
CA VAL A 310 -7.48 -8.61 17.71
C VAL A 310 -9.00 -8.62 17.61
N THR A 311 -9.52 -9.37 16.67
CA THR A 311 -10.96 -9.53 16.44
C THR A 311 -11.49 -10.78 17.10
N LYS A 312 -12.81 -10.86 17.30
CA LYS A 312 -13.51 -11.99 17.93
C LYS A 312 -13.05 -12.25 19.37
N SER A 313 -12.78 -11.18 20.14
CA SER A 313 -12.37 -11.29 21.54
C SER A 313 -13.42 -12.00 22.41
N ASP A 314 -14.68 -11.92 22.03
CA ASP A 314 -15.80 -12.64 22.66
C ASP A 314 -15.61 -14.16 22.73
N LEU A 315 -14.88 -14.73 21.77
CA LEU A 315 -14.59 -16.18 21.75
C LEU A 315 -13.45 -16.58 22.71
N LEU A 316 -12.75 -15.62 23.32
CA LEU A 316 -11.70 -15.90 24.32
C LEU A 316 -12.26 -16.10 25.72
N GLU A 317 -13.46 -15.56 26.03
CA GLU A 317 -14.05 -15.66 27.38
C GLU A 317 -14.38 -17.08 27.79
N ASP A 318 -14.82 -17.90 26.82
CA ASP A 318 -15.19 -19.32 27.04
C ASP A 318 -14.04 -20.30 26.74
N ALA A 319 -12.86 -19.79 26.35
CA ALA A 319 -11.74 -20.63 25.97
C ALA A 319 -10.92 -21.06 27.19
N GLU A 320 -10.77 -22.38 27.37
CA GLU A 320 -9.80 -22.88 28.34
C GLU A 320 -8.38 -22.47 27.92
N PRO A 321 -7.59 -21.85 28.81
CA PRO A 321 -6.23 -21.35 28.48
C PRO A 321 -5.31 -22.43 27.89
N THR A 322 -5.45 -23.67 28.30
CA THR A 322 -4.65 -24.81 27.86
C THR A 322 -4.91 -25.24 26.41
N ASN A 323 -6.10 -24.99 25.86
CA ASN A 323 -6.48 -25.45 24.52
C ASN A 323 -5.89 -24.63 23.39
N TYR A 324 -5.55 -23.36 23.63
CA TYR A 324 -5.02 -22.45 22.59
C TYR A 324 -3.50 -22.54 22.40
N PHE A 325 -2.73 -22.87 23.45
CA PHE A 325 -1.28 -22.66 23.45
C PHE A 325 -0.44 -23.82 24.01
N GLY A 326 -1.07 -24.92 24.51
CA GLY A 326 -0.33 -26.13 24.92
C GLY A 326 0.61 -26.00 26.13
N GLU A 327 0.52 -24.94 26.92
CA GLU A 327 1.34 -24.74 28.11
C GLU A 327 0.61 -25.16 29.39
N GLU A 328 1.19 -26.12 30.12
CA GLU A 328 0.68 -26.64 31.39
C GLU A 328 1.22 -25.81 32.55
N ASN A 329 0.78 -24.68 32.88
CA ASN A 329 0.90 -24.03 34.20
C ASN A 329 0.39 -22.60 34.16
N VAL A 330 -0.87 -22.42 34.55
CA VAL A 330 -1.49 -21.10 34.48
C VAL A 330 -2.33 -20.83 35.69
N GLU A 331 -1.72 -20.68 36.84
CA GLU A 331 -2.39 -20.04 37.98
C GLU A 331 -2.52 -18.52 37.66
N ASN A 332 -3.75 -18.02 37.47
CA ASN A 332 -4.12 -16.61 37.30
C ASN A 332 -3.89 -15.93 35.92
N ARG A 333 -3.71 -16.66 34.82
CA ARG A 333 -3.64 -16.05 33.47
C ARG A 333 -4.89 -16.36 32.65
N THR A 334 -5.35 -15.38 31.88
CA THR A 334 -6.49 -15.52 30.96
C THR A 334 -6.03 -15.95 29.58
N ALA A 335 -6.96 -16.46 28.75
CA ALA A 335 -6.67 -16.74 27.35
C ALA A 335 -6.18 -15.49 26.59
N ALA A 336 -6.64 -14.29 26.99
CA ALA A 336 -6.16 -13.03 26.44
C ALA A 336 -4.69 -12.76 26.75
N ASP A 337 -4.19 -13.10 27.96
CA ASP A 337 -2.78 -12.90 28.32
C ASP A 337 -1.87 -13.79 27.47
N PHE A 338 -2.26 -15.03 27.20
CA PHE A 338 -1.51 -15.94 26.32
C PHE A 338 -1.51 -15.44 24.88
N LEU A 339 -2.64 -14.93 24.41
CA LEU A 339 -2.73 -14.37 23.08
C LEU A 339 -1.81 -13.16 22.92
N ILE A 340 -1.74 -12.28 23.91
CA ILE A 340 -0.83 -11.13 23.87
C ILE A 340 0.63 -11.60 23.81
N ASP A 341 1.04 -12.56 24.65
CA ASP A 341 2.39 -13.12 24.61
C ASP A 341 2.72 -13.78 23.26
N ALA A 342 1.75 -14.45 22.64
CA ALA A 342 1.91 -15.05 21.34
C ALA A 342 2.10 -13.97 20.26
N LEU A 343 1.33 -12.90 20.30
CA LEU A 343 1.48 -11.75 19.40
C LEU A 343 2.81 -11.05 19.59
N GLU A 344 3.27 -10.84 20.83
CA GLU A 344 4.58 -10.24 21.09
C GLU A 344 5.74 -11.08 20.54
N ARG A 345 5.65 -12.41 20.59
CA ARG A 345 6.63 -13.32 19.95
C ARG A 345 6.61 -13.23 18.43
N ASP A 346 5.42 -13.29 17.83
CA ASP A 346 5.25 -13.37 16.38
C ASP A 346 5.51 -12.03 15.70
N PHE A 347 5.23 -10.93 16.40
CA PHE A 347 5.42 -9.56 15.94
C PHE A 347 6.52 -8.82 16.72
N ASN A 348 7.55 -9.53 17.13
CA ASN A 348 8.68 -8.97 17.91
C ASN A 348 9.42 -7.82 17.22
N PHE A 349 9.21 -7.63 15.92
CA PHE A 349 9.71 -6.50 15.13
C PHE A 349 8.82 -5.25 15.23
N LEU A 350 7.68 -5.34 15.94
CA LEU A 350 6.69 -4.26 16.15
C LEU A 350 6.43 -3.94 17.64
N PRO A 351 7.45 -3.81 18.48
CA PRO A 351 7.24 -3.61 19.94
C PRO A 351 6.55 -2.29 20.27
N TYR A 352 6.38 -1.41 19.29
CA TYR A 352 5.76 -0.10 19.43
C TYR A 352 4.29 -0.06 18.95
N ALA A 353 3.81 -1.14 18.33
CA ALA A 353 2.44 -1.21 17.84
C ALA A 353 1.50 -1.51 19.02
N PRO A 354 0.52 -0.63 19.30
CA PRO A 354 -0.47 -0.92 20.32
C PRO A 354 -1.39 -2.05 19.90
N VAL A 355 -1.79 -2.88 20.85
CA VAL A 355 -2.72 -3.99 20.66
C VAL A 355 -4.06 -3.63 21.31
N ILE A 356 -5.16 -3.91 20.63
CA ILE A 356 -6.52 -3.76 21.14
C ILE A 356 -7.35 -5.01 20.81
N LEU A 357 -8.02 -5.57 21.83
CA LEU A 357 -8.96 -6.67 21.66
C LEU A 357 -10.34 -6.09 21.36
N THR A 358 -11.01 -6.60 20.33
CA THR A 358 -12.31 -6.09 19.88
C THR A 358 -13.27 -7.21 19.56
N SER A 359 -14.56 -7.01 19.88
CA SER A 359 -15.65 -7.83 19.37
C SER A 359 -16.62 -6.97 18.57
N SER A 360 -16.80 -7.34 17.30
CA SER A 360 -17.84 -6.72 16.46
C SER A 360 -19.24 -7.19 16.82
N GLU A 361 -19.36 -8.33 17.50
CA GLU A 361 -20.64 -8.93 17.94
C GLU A 361 -21.17 -8.20 19.17
N THR A 362 -20.36 -8.10 20.22
CA THR A 362 -20.72 -7.41 21.47
C THR A 362 -20.55 -5.88 21.38
N GLY A 363 -19.74 -5.42 20.45
CA GLY A 363 -19.36 -4.01 20.29
C GLY A 363 -18.30 -3.55 21.29
N GLU A 364 -17.61 -4.51 21.93
CA GLU A 364 -16.52 -4.25 22.87
C GLU A 364 -15.34 -3.55 22.19
N ASN A 365 -14.81 -2.54 22.82
CA ASN A 365 -13.64 -1.74 22.43
C ASN A 365 -13.68 -1.13 21.01
N VAL A 366 -14.78 -1.27 20.24
CA VAL A 366 -14.87 -0.77 18.87
C VAL A 366 -14.68 0.75 18.80
N THR A 367 -15.18 1.51 19.77
CA THR A 367 -15.01 2.98 19.82
C THR A 367 -13.64 3.41 20.34
N GLN A 368 -12.99 2.59 21.17
CA GLN A 368 -11.64 2.87 21.68
C GLN A 368 -10.59 2.82 20.55
N LEU A 369 -10.88 2.14 19.44
CA LEU A 369 -10.04 2.15 18.26
C LEU A 369 -9.80 3.56 17.71
N PHE A 370 -10.81 4.45 17.78
CA PHE A 370 -10.66 5.83 17.34
C PHE A 370 -9.71 6.63 18.23
N GLU A 371 -9.78 6.41 19.56
CA GLU A 371 -8.88 7.07 20.49
C GLU A 371 -7.43 6.63 20.28
N LEU A 372 -7.25 5.33 20.07
CA LEU A 372 -5.95 4.77 19.78
C LEU A 372 -5.38 5.29 18.44
N ALA A 373 -6.25 5.44 17.42
CA ALA A 373 -5.86 6.03 16.14
C ALA A 373 -5.39 7.49 16.29
N LEU A 374 -6.05 8.29 17.13
CA LEU A 374 -5.59 9.65 17.41
C LEU A 374 -4.24 9.65 18.14
N THR A 375 -4.02 8.75 19.10
CA THR A 375 -2.72 8.60 19.78
C THR A 375 -1.60 8.22 18.80
N VAL A 376 -1.87 7.34 17.85
CA VAL A 376 -0.91 6.97 16.80
C VAL A 376 -0.66 8.14 15.85
N ASP A 377 -1.69 8.91 15.49
CA ASP A 377 -1.54 10.12 14.65
C ASP A 377 -0.66 11.18 15.35
N GLU A 378 -0.83 11.39 16.65
CA GLU A 378 0.04 12.24 17.46
C GLU A 378 1.49 11.73 17.46
N GLY A 379 1.69 10.42 17.63
CA GLY A 379 3.00 9.79 17.55
C GLY A 379 3.69 10.02 16.20
N ARG A 380 2.94 9.94 15.10
CA ARG A 380 3.45 10.18 13.75
C ARG A 380 3.91 11.63 13.54
N HIS A 381 3.26 12.59 14.17
CA HIS A 381 3.56 14.02 14.06
C HIS A 381 4.53 14.53 15.14
N THR A 382 5.04 13.65 15.99
CA THR A 382 5.96 14.04 17.08
C THR A 382 7.26 14.59 16.51
N GLU A 383 7.58 15.84 16.84
CA GLU A 383 8.84 16.50 16.55
C GLU A 383 9.76 16.43 17.77
N VAL A 384 10.99 15.95 17.55
CA VAL A 384 12.00 15.85 18.60
C VAL A 384 13.05 16.94 18.42
N LYS A 385 13.34 17.68 19.47
CA LYS A 385 14.38 18.72 19.43
C LYS A 385 15.74 18.11 19.12
N THR A 386 16.48 18.74 18.20
CA THR A 386 17.82 18.30 17.80
C THR A 386 18.78 18.17 18.99
N SER A 387 18.67 19.05 19.99
CA SER A 387 19.47 18.98 21.23
C SER A 387 19.22 17.69 22.02
N ASP A 388 17.97 17.24 22.07
CA ASP A 388 17.59 16.03 22.81
C ASP A 388 18.02 14.79 22.06
N LEU A 389 17.87 14.78 20.72
CA LEU A 389 18.35 13.69 19.87
C LEU A 389 19.88 13.52 20.03
N ASN A 390 20.63 14.61 20.04
CA ASN A 390 22.09 14.53 20.19
C ASN A 390 22.53 14.11 21.58
N LYS A 391 21.77 14.42 22.64
CA LYS A 391 22.00 13.84 23.97
C LYS A 391 21.79 12.34 23.95
N ILE A 392 20.67 11.86 23.38
CA ILE A 392 20.38 10.42 23.25
C ILE A 392 21.48 9.71 22.44
N LEU A 393 21.93 10.31 21.32
CA LEU A 393 23.00 9.75 20.51
C LEU A 393 24.31 9.62 21.30
N ASN A 394 24.71 10.66 22.05
CA ASN A 394 25.92 10.66 22.85
C ASN A 394 25.82 9.60 23.99
N ASP A 395 24.68 9.52 24.67
CA ASP A 395 24.45 8.51 25.72
C ASP A 395 24.49 7.10 25.14
N ALA A 396 23.96 6.90 23.92
CA ALA A 396 24.00 5.63 23.20
C ALA A 396 25.45 5.26 22.83
N ILE A 397 26.27 6.21 22.36
CA ILE A 397 27.67 5.98 22.01
C ILE A 397 28.50 5.64 23.26
N VAL A 398 28.26 6.32 24.36
CA VAL A 398 28.99 6.08 25.63
C VAL A 398 28.60 4.72 26.23
N SER A 399 27.32 4.40 26.25
CA SER A 399 26.84 3.13 26.85
C SER A 399 27.18 1.90 25.98
N HIS A 400 27.13 2.06 24.66
CA HIS A 400 27.46 0.99 23.69
C HIS A 400 28.19 1.61 22.49
N PRO A 401 29.53 1.55 22.47
CA PRO A 401 30.31 2.04 21.33
C PRO A 401 29.87 1.41 20.01
N PRO A 402 29.72 2.20 18.93
CA PRO A 402 29.27 1.70 17.64
C PRO A 402 30.17 0.59 17.09
N ALA A 403 29.59 -0.59 16.85
CA ALA A 403 30.28 -1.69 16.21
C ALA A 403 30.09 -1.63 14.69
N GLY A 404 31.17 -1.81 13.95
CA GLY A 404 31.17 -1.84 12.50
C GLY A 404 31.39 -3.25 11.95
N LEU A 405 31.01 -3.45 10.69
CA LEU A 405 31.36 -4.62 9.91
C LEU A 405 32.83 -4.55 9.51
N LYS A 406 33.49 -5.69 9.27
CA LYS A 406 34.88 -5.77 8.80
C LYS A 406 35.91 -5.04 9.69
N ASN A 407 35.74 -5.12 11.03
CA ASN A 407 36.63 -4.46 12.03
C ASN A 407 36.72 -2.93 11.88
N THR A 408 35.72 -2.29 11.26
CA THR A 408 35.65 -0.83 11.21
C THR A 408 35.10 -0.24 12.50
N ARG A 409 35.38 1.04 12.75
CA ARG A 409 34.89 1.79 13.91
C ARG A 409 34.07 2.99 13.44
N PRO A 410 32.80 2.78 13.08
CA PRO A 410 31.92 3.87 12.69
C PRO A 410 31.83 4.94 13.78
N LYS A 411 31.84 6.22 13.38
CA LYS A 411 31.80 7.35 14.30
C LYS A 411 30.58 8.24 14.00
N PRO A 412 29.38 7.92 14.56
CA PRO A 412 28.25 8.84 14.52
C PRO A 412 28.61 10.13 15.26
N LYS A 413 28.30 11.29 14.69
CA LYS A 413 28.62 12.60 15.26
C LYS A 413 27.39 13.36 15.73
N TYR A 414 26.35 13.39 14.88
CA TYR A 414 25.10 14.07 15.23
C TYR A 414 23.93 13.44 14.51
N ILE A 415 22.73 13.70 15.05
CA ILE A 415 21.46 13.21 14.55
C ILE A 415 20.45 14.35 14.46
N VAL A 416 19.67 14.36 13.39
CA VAL A 416 18.56 15.31 13.19
C VAL A 416 17.31 14.58 12.72
N GLN A 417 16.14 15.08 13.08
CA GLN A 417 14.88 14.66 12.50
C GLN A 417 14.61 15.52 11.26
N THR A 418 14.36 14.89 10.12
CA THR A 418 14.12 15.57 8.85
C THR A 418 12.67 15.52 8.40
N ASP A 419 11.88 14.57 8.93
CA ASP A 419 10.48 14.39 8.60
C ASP A 419 9.71 13.81 9.79
N THR A 420 8.38 13.92 9.78
CA THR A 420 7.50 13.44 10.85
C THR A 420 6.59 12.29 10.42
N CYS A 421 6.22 12.17 9.15
CA CYS A 421 5.23 11.19 8.69
C CYS A 421 5.73 10.30 7.54
N PRO A 422 6.51 9.26 7.82
CA PRO A 422 6.97 8.75 9.12
C PRO A 422 8.12 9.59 9.70
N PRO A 423 8.35 9.53 11.04
CA PRO A 423 9.52 10.14 11.65
C PRO A 423 10.79 9.63 11.01
N TRP A 424 11.58 10.53 10.44
CA TRP A 424 12.81 10.21 9.72
C TRP A 424 14.00 10.88 10.38
N PHE A 425 14.96 10.07 10.81
CA PHE A 425 16.17 10.54 11.47
C PHE A 425 17.38 10.34 10.55
N VAL A 426 18.18 11.38 10.41
CA VAL A 426 19.44 11.34 9.66
C VAL A 426 20.59 11.42 10.64
N VAL A 427 21.41 10.37 10.67
CA VAL A 427 22.63 10.30 11.46
C VAL A 427 23.81 10.64 10.55
N HIS A 428 24.62 11.61 10.95
CA HIS A 428 25.82 12.03 10.25
C HIS A 428 27.08 11.60 10.99
N GLY A 429 28.15 11.25 10.25
CA GLY A 429 29.41 10.84 10.84
C GLY A 429 30.36 10.20 9.83
N HIS A 430 31.27 9.35 10.31
CA HIS A 430 32.24 8.64 9.48
C HIS A 430 32.00 7.14 9.47
N GLU A 431 32.19 6.49 8.31
CA GLU A 431 32.05 5.05 8.09
C GLU A 431 30.69 4.46 8.48
N LEU A 432 29.62 5.27 8.48
CA LEU A 432 28.27 4.86 8.93
C LEU A 432 27.62 3.81 8.04
N GLY A 433 28.03 3.69 6.78
CA GLY A 433 27.58 2.62 5.88
C GLY A 433 27.95 1.21 6.35
N LEU A 434 28.98 1.10 7.17
CA LEU A 434 29.46 -0.15 7.75
C LEU A 434 28.94 -0.41 9.17
N LEU A 435 28.07 0.44 9.69
CA LEU A 435 27.49 0.31 11.02
C LEU A 435 26.64 -0.97 11.13
N HIS A 436 26.91 -1.79 12.16
CA HIS A 436 26.18 -3.03 12.37
C HIS A 436 24.69 -2.77 12.66
N TRP A 437 23.82 -3.60 12.13
CA TRP A 437 22.36 -3.43 12.24
C TRP A 437 21.87 -3.45 13.70
N SER A 438 22.52 -4.20 14.60
CA SER A 438 22.14 -4.26 16.02
C SER A 438 22.30 -2.90 16.71
N TRP A 439 23.32 -2.13 16.33
CA TRP A 439 23.51 -0.78 16.88
C TRP A 439 22.44 0.20 16.39
N LYS A 440 22.00 0.05 15.14
CA LYS A 440 20.86 0.84 14.61
C LYS A 440 19.59 0.59 15.41
N ARG A 441 19.27 -0.68 15.70
CA ARG A 441 18.13 -1.06 16.57
C ARG A 441 18.30 -0.58 18.01
N PHE A 442 19.53 -0.61 18.53
CA PHE A 442 19.80 -0.08 19.86
C PHE A 442 19.54 1.43 19.94
N LEU A 443 19.97 2.23 18.94
CA LEU A 443 19.72 3.64 18.86
C LEU A 443 18.20 3.93 18.77
N GLU A 444 17.46 3.18 17.95
CA GLU A 444 16.02 3.29 17.86
C GLU A 444 15.37 3.07 19.23
N ARG A 445 15.74 2.00 19.93
CA ARG A 445 15.22 1.73 21.26
C ARG A 445 15.51 2.87 22.23
N LYS A 446 16.71 3.46 22.22
CA LYS A 446 17.07 4.61 23.05
C LYS A 446 16.24 5.86 22.76
N ILE A 447 15.90 6.09 21.50
CA ILE A 447 14.99 7.18 21.12
C ILE A 447 13.59 6.89 21.64
N ARG A 448 13.07 5.66 21.48
CA ARG A 448 11.73 5.25 21.91
C ARG A 448 11.57 5.23 23.45
N GLU A 449 12.64 5.00 24.23
CA GLU A 449 12.62 5.11 25.68
C GLU A 449 12.17 6.51 26.14
N LYS A 450 12.51 7.57 25.39
CA LYS A 450 12.17 8.95 25.71
C LYS A 450 10.98 9.47 24.92
N TYR A 451 10.86 9.03 23.67
CA TYR A 451 9.81 9.39 22.71
C TYR A 451 9.20 8.12 22.15
N PRO A 452 8.10 7.62 22.70
CA PRO A 452 7.60 6.28 22.39
C PRO A 452 7.22 6.07 20.94
N PHE A 453 6.76 7.11 20.21
CA PHE A 453 6.25 7.01 18.84
C PHE A 453 5.25 5.86 18.71
N VAL A 454 4.23 5.87 19.57
CA VAL A 454 3.25 4.78 19.65
C VAL A 454 2.67 4.48 18.28
N GLY A 455 2.64 3.21 17.90
CA GLY A 455 2.13 2.74 16.61
C GLY A 455 2.84 3.29 15.37
N THR A 456 4.02 3.90 15.53
CA THR A 456 4.67 4.62 14.45
C THR A 456 6.05 4.03 14.12
N PRO A 457 6.27 3.55 12.88
CA PRO A 457 7.60 3.13 12.46
C PRO A 457 8.54 4.34 12.34
N ILE A 458 9.81 4.14 12.74
CA ILE A 458 10.87 5.15 12.63
C ILE A 458 11.79 4.77 11.48
N LYS A 459 12.12 5.73 10.63
CA LYS A 459 13.09 5.55 9.55
C LYS A 459 14.42 6.23 9.87
N PHE A 460 15.52 5.56 9.51
CA PHE A 460 16.88 6.07 9.68
C PHE A 460 17.62 6.15 8.35
N SER A 461 18.35 7.24 8.16
CA SER A 461 19.38 7.39 7.13
C SER A 461 20.73 7.62 7.80
N PHE A 462 21.75 6.93 7.34
CA PHE A 462 23.12 7.06 7.84
C PHE A 462 23.98 7.67 6.72
N ARG A 463 24.46 8.87 6.93
CA ARG A 463 25.22 9.64 5.92
C ARG A 463 26.63 9.89 6.38
N ASN A 464 27.60 9.54 5.52
CA ASN A 464 28.98 9.91 5.74
C ASN A 464 29.18 11.41 5.46
N ASP A 465 29.92 12.05 6.35
CA ASP A 465 30.40 13.41 6.09
C ASP A 465 31.30 13.37 4.84
N LYS A 466 31.18 14.39 4.00
CA LYS A 466 32.15 14.57 2.90
C LYS A 466 33.50 14.89 3.55
N SER A 467 34.50 14.06 3.27
CA SER A 467 35.90 14.33 3.61
C SER A 467 36.41 15.59 2.92
#